data_cf25ffd8c4d0e79ca87115b80c780018
#
_entry.id   cf25ffd8c4d0e79ca87115b80c780018
#
_cell.length_a   1.000
_cell.length_b   1.000
_cell.length_c   1.000
_cell.angle_alpha   90.00
_cell.angle_beta   90.00
_cell.angle_gamma   90.00
#
_symmetry.space_group_name_H-M   'P 1'
#
loop_
_entity.id
_entity.type
_entity.pdbx_description
1 polymer ?
#
loop_
_entity_poly.entity_id
_entity_poly.type
_entity_poly.pdbx_seq_one_letter_code
_entity_poly.pdbx_strand_id
1 'polypeptide(L)'
;MENWYDYPQYWEMAFADETKPEADFIEAACAKYVSPPVRRLLEPGCGSGRLVMEMTRRGYHVTGFDLNVPSLEFLRKRLKRRGWKADVFEGDMGAFQVKRPVDAAFNTFSTFRHLLTEEASV
;
A
#
# COMPACT_ATOMS: atom_id res chain seq x y z
N MET A 1 -24.56 -12.18 1.37
CA MET A 1 -23.40 -12.70 0.63
C MET A 1 -22.13 -12.06 1.18
N GLU A 2 -21.17 -12.87 1.50
CA GLU A 2 -19.93 -12.36 2.04
C GLU A 2 -19.09 -11.71 0.95
N ASN A 3 -18.44 -10.61 1.32
CA ASN A 3 -17.59 -9.88 0.41
C ASN A 3 -16.24 -10.60 0.27
N TRP A 4 -15.74 -10.68 -0.95
CA TRP A 4 -14.40 -11.18 -1.25
C TRP A 4 -13.34 -10.56 -0.34
N TYR A 5 -13.45 -9.27 -0.07
CA TYR A 5 -12.48 -8.54 0.75
C TYR A 5 -12.51 -8.91 2.23
N ASP A 6 -13.54 -9.63 2.69
CA ASP A 6 -13.60 -10.09 4.07
C ASP A 6 -12.73 -11.32 4.31
N TYR A 7 -12.09 -11.84 3.24
CA TYR A 7 -11.21 -13.00 3.32
C TYR A 7 -9.81 -12.63 2.85
N PRO A 8 -9.06 -11.83 3.64
CA PRO A 8 -7.76 -11.32 3.18
C PRO A 8 -6.75 -12.39 2.81
N GLN A 9 -6.79 -13.55 3.46
CA GLN A 9 -5.86 -14.62 3.13
C GLN A 9 -6.08 -15.17 1.72
N TYR A 10 -7.32 -15.23 1.25
CA TYR A 10 -7.60 -15.64 -0.14
C TYR A 10 -7.14 -14.60 -1.14
N TRP A 11 -7.33 -13.34 -0.78
CA TRP A 11 -6.86 -12.22 -1.60
C TRP A 11 -5.34 -12.26 -1.76
N GLU A 12 -4.63 -12.51 -0.66
CA GLU A 12 -3.17 -12.61 -0.69
C GLU A 12 -2.71 -13.78 -1.55
N MET A 13 -3.37 -14.93 -1.45
CA MET A 13 -3.04 -16.09 -2.26
C MET A 13 -3.26 -15.83 -3.75
N ALA A 14 -4.37 -15.17 -4.08
CA ALA A 14 -4.72 -14.91 -5.47
C ALA A 14 -3.73 -13.98 -6.17
N PHE A 15 -3.12 -13.05 -5.43
CA PHE A 15 -2.25 -12.03 -6.00
C PHE A 15 -0.80 -12.10 -5.56
N ALA A 16 -0.41 -13.18 -4.87
CA ALA A 16 0.95 -13.32 -4.37
C ALA A 16 2.01 -13.24 -5.49
N ASP A 17 1.71 -13.85 -6.63
CA ASP A 17 2.65 -13.89 -7.76
C ASP A 17 2.82 -12.53 -8.44
N GLU A 18 1.91 -11.59 -8.19
CA GLU A 18 1.96 -10.26 -8.78
C GLU A 18 2.70 -9.25 -7.90
N THR A 19 2.97 -9.60 -6.65
CA THR A 19 3.51 -8.64 -5.68
C THR A 19 4.88 -8.12 -6.09
N LYS A 20 5.80 -9.01 -6.42
CA LYS A 20 7.16 -8.59 -6.77
C LYS A 20 7.21 -7.76 -8.05
N PRO A 21 6.58 -8.18 -9.15
CA PRO A 21 6.56 -7.36 -10.36
C PRO A 21 5.91 -5.99 -10.14
N GLU A 22 4.83 -5.91 -9.38
CA GLU A 22 4.19 -4.63 -9.09
C GLU A 22 5.09 -3.74 -8.24
N ALA A 23 5.75 -4.29 -7.23
CA ALA A 23 6.69 -3.54 -6.41
C ALA A 23 7.87 -3.05 -7.25
N ASP A 24 8.40 -3.89 -8.14
CA ASP A 24 9.48 -3.50 -9.05
C ASP A 24 9.03 -2.35 -9.96
N PHE A 25 7.78 -2.40 -10.45
CA PHE A 25 7.23 -1.34 -11.27
C PHE A 25 7.11 -0.03 -10.48
N ILE A 26 6.64 -0.10 -9.23
CA ILE A 26 6.52 1.09 -8.37
C ILE A 26 7.88 1.74 -8.18
N GLU A 27 8.91 0.95 -7.88
CA GLU A 27 10.26 1.49 -7.72
C GLU A 27 10.80 2.11 -9.00
N ALA A 28 10.58 1.45 -10.13
CA ALA A 28 11.02 1.97 -11.42
C ALA A 28 10.31 3.27 -11.78
N ALA A 29 9.01 3.35 -11.52
CA ALA A 29 8.25 4.56 -11.79
C ALA A 29 8.66 5.70 -10.86
N CYS A 30 8.92 5.41 -9.59
CA CYS A 30 9.42 6.41 -8.66
C CYS A 30 10.79 6.95 -9.12
N ALA A 31 11.67 6.08 -9.55
CA ALA A 31 12.98 6.48 -10.03
C ALA A 31 12.89 7.38 -11.26
N LYS A 32 11.88 7.15 -12.11
CA LYS A 32 11.72 7.89 -13.35
C LYS A 32 10.98 9.23 -13.16
N TYR A 33 9.95 9.24 -12.33
CA TYR A 33 9.03 10.37 -12.26
C TYR A 33 9.06 11.17 -10.97
N VAL A 34 9.72 10.67 -9.94
CA VAL A 34 9.76 11.34 -8.63
C VAL A 34 11.19 11.74 -8.31
N SER A 35 11.37 12.94 -7.82
CA SER A 35 12.70 13.41 -7.41
C SER A 35 13.20 12.59 -6.23
N PRO A 36 14.41 12.02 -6.29
CA PRO A 36 14.97 11.30 -5.16
C PRO A 36 15.32 12.25 -3.99
N PRO A 37 15.38 11.72 -2.76
CA PRO A 37 15.13 10.35 -2.42
C PRO A 37 13.65 10.06 -2.19
N VAL A 38 13.18 8.89 -2.66
CA VAL A 38 11.83 8.41 -2.36
C VAL A 38 11.91 7.55 -1.12
N ARG A 39 11.23 7.94 -0.05
CA ARG A 39 11.27 7.24 1.24
C ARG A 39 9.88 6.91 1.78
N ARG A 40 8.90 7.75 1.49
CA ARG A 40 7.54 7.65 2.04
C ARG A 40 6.54 7.36 0.95
N LEU A 41 5.83 6.27 1.11
CA LEU A 41 4.84 5.81 0.14
C LEU A 41 3.46 5.76 0.80
N LEU A 42 2.42 5.98 0.00
CA LEU A 42 1.04 5.90 0.44
C LEU A 42 0.28 4.95 -0.48
N GLU A 43 -0.46 4.02 0.12
CA GLU A 43 -1.36 3.15 -0.62
C GLU A 43 -2.79 3.32 -0.13
N PRO A 44 -3.61 4.14 -0.80
CA PRO A 44 -5.05 4.17 -0.55
C PRO A 44 -5.68 2.84 -0.96
N GLY A 45 -6.64 2.36 -0.17
CA GLY A 45 -7.28 1.09 -0.45
C GLY A 45 -6.31 -0.08 -0.37
N CYS A 46 -5.48 -0.12 0.67
CA CYS A 46 -4.37 -1.06 0.74
C CYS A 46 -4.79 -2.52 0.94
N GLY A 47 -6.04 -2.78 1.29
CA GLY A 47 -6.54 -4.14 1.51
C GLY A 47 -5.77 -4.88 2.59
N SER A 48 -5.43 -6.13 2.32
CA SER A 48 -4.66 -6.95 3.25
C SER A 48 -3.17 -6.61 3.26
N GLY A 49 -2.75 -5.68 2.41
CA GLY A 49 -1.44 -5.07 2.48
C GLY A 49 -0.30 -5.83 1.85
N ARG A 50 -0.52 -6.59 0.78
CA ARG A 50 0.59 -7.30 0.16
C ARG A 50 1.68 -6.35 -0.34
N LEU A 51 1.31 -5.18 -0.90
CA LEU A 51 2.28 -4.18 -1.32
C LEU A 51 2.80 -3.36 -0.16
N VAL A 52 1.96 -3.06 0.84
CA VAL A 52 2.44 -2.44 2.08
C VAL A 52 3.55 -3.29 2.70
N MET A 53 3.33 -4.59 2.80
CA MET A 53 4.34 -5.50 3.34
C MET A 53 5.61 -5.52 2.50
N GLU A 54 5.48 -5.64 1.19
CA GLU A 54 6.64 -5.73 0.31
C GLU A 54 7.45 -4.43 0.30
N MET A 55 6.79 -3.28 0.22
CA MET A 55 7.51 -2.01 0.21
C MET A 55 8.13 -1.71 1.58
N THR A 56 7.47 -2.12 2.67
CA THR A 56 8.06 -2.02 4.00
C THR A 56 9.30 -2.89 4.10
N ARG A 57 9.25 -4.11 3.56
CA ARG A 57 10.41 -5.00 3.53
C ARG A 57 11.59 -4.36 2.78
N ARG A 58 11.30 -3.60 1.73
CA ARG A 58 12.33 -2.92 0.93
C ARG A 58 12.88 -1.66 1.59
N GLY A 59 12.36 -1.29 2.75
CA GLY A 59 12.90 -0.17 3.52
C GLY A 59 12.15 1.15 3.42
N TYR A 60 10.99 1.15 2.76
CA TYR A 60 10.19 2.37 2.67
C TYR A 60 9.35 2.57 3.92
N HIS A 61 9.01 3.83 4.20
CA HIS A 61 8.01 4.18 5.19
C HIS A 61 6.67 4.19 4.49
N VAL A 62 5.83 3.20 4.77
CA VAL A 62 4.57 3.03 4.05
C VAL A 62 3.40 3.41 4.94
N THR A 63 2.49 4.18 4.38
CA THR A 63 1.19 4.47 4.98
C THR A 63 0.13 3.80 4.11
N GLY A 64 -0.77 3.06 4.72
CA GLY A 64 -1.87 2.43 4.01
C GLY A 64 -3.18 2.62 4.74
N PHE A 65 -4.28 2.71 4.01
CA PHE A 65 -5.59 2.78 4.63
C PHE A 65 -6.63 2.08 3.78
N ASP A 66 -7.69 1.64 4.45
CA ASP A 66 -8.78 0.92 3.81
C ASP A 66 -10.01 1.04 4.70
N LEU A 67 -11.18 0.85 4.12
CA LEU A 67 -12.43 0.76 4.88
C LEU A 67 -12.67 -0.65 5.40
N ASN A 68 -12.00 -1.65 4.85
CA ASN A 68 -12.21 -3.05 5.24
C ASN A 68 -11.40 -3.40 6.48
N VAL A 69 -12.06 -3.40 7.63
CA VAL A 69 -11.41 -3.65 8.92
C VAL A 69 -10.78 -5.04 9.01
N PRO A 70 -11.41 -6.13 8.55
CA PRO A 70 -10.75 -7.44 8.59
C PRO A 70 -9.43 -7.47 7.83
N SER A 71 -9.35 -6.79 6.69
CA SER A 71 -8.10 -6.69 5.93
C SER A 71 -7.02 -5.94 6.71
N LEU A 72 -7.39 -4.85 7.35
CA LEU A 72 -6.44 -4.07 8.15
C LEU A 72 -5.94 -4.86 9.36
N GLU A 73 -6.81 -5.61 10.01
CA GLU A 73 -6.41 -6.45 11.13
C GLU A 73 -5.44 -7.54 10.71
N PHE A 74 -5.70 -8.15 9.55
CA PHE A 74 -4.80 -9.14 8.97
C PHE A 74 -3.42 -8.52 8.69
N LEU A 75 -3.40 -7.34 8.09
CA LEU A 75 -2.16 -6.62 7.79
C LEU A 75 -1.40 -6.27 9.07
N ARG A 76 -2.09 -5.76 10.08
CA ARG A 76 -1.45 -5.41 11.35
C ARG A 76 -0.80 -6.63 12.02
N LYS A 77 -1.46 -7.78 11.96
CA LYS A 77 -0.91 -9.02 12.50
C LYS A 77 0.34 -9.45 11.73
N ARG A 78 0.34 -9.30 10.41
CA ARG A 78 1.50 -9.63 9.58
C ARG A 78 2.68 -8.73 9.90
N LEU A 79 2.44 -7.42 10.02
CA LEU A 79 3.49 -6.47 10.39
C LEU A 79 4.08 -6.80 11.76
N LYS A 80 3.22 -7.07 12.73
CA LYS A 80 3.66 -7.41 14.08
C LYS A 80 4.50 -8.68 14.09
N ARG A 81 4.08 -9.69 13.33
CA ARG A 81 4.78 -10.96 13.26
C ARG A 81 6.20 -10.79 12.70
N ARG A 82 6.37 -9.89 11.75
CA ARG A 82 7.68 -9.61 11.16
C ARG A 82 8.50 -8.60 11.95
N GLY A 83 7.89 -7.89 12.89
CA GLY A 83 8.56 -6.81 13.61
C GLY A 83 8.75 -5.57 12.75
N TRP A 84 7.93 -5.40 11.72
CA TRP A 84 8.00 -4.25 10.82
C TRP A 84 6.97 -3.21 11.21
N LYS A 85 7.23 -1.96 10.81
CA LYS A 85 6.34 -0.83 11.12
C LYS A 85 5.87 -0.16 9.85
N ALA A 86 4.57 0.04 9.77
CA ALA A 86 3.92 0.84 8.73
C ALA A 86 2.73 1.53 9.40
N ASP A 87 2.34 2.67 8.87
CA ASP A 87 1.16 3.40 9.36
C ASP A 87 -0.06 2.88 8.66
N VAL A 88 -0.91 2.17 9.37
CA VAL A 88 -2.11 1.54 8.80
C VAL A 88 -3.33 2.01 9.58
N PHE A 89 -4.33 2.50 8.88
CA PHE A 89 -5.54 2.99 9.53
C PHE A 89 -6.79 2.77 8.68
N GLU A 90 -7.94 2.79 9.35
CA GLU A 90 -9.23 2.77 8.68
C GLU A 90 -9.50 4.15 8.13
N GLY A 91 -9.79 4.24 6.83
CA GLY A 91 -10.03 5.52 6.20
C GLY A 91 -10.65 5.40 4.82
N ASP A 92 -11.28 6.49 4.42
CA ASP A 92 -11.92 6.64 3.12
C ASP A 92 -10.98 7.41 2.20
N MET A 93 -10.90 6.99 0.93
CA MET A 93 -10.07 7.67 -0.06
C MET A 93 -10.47 9.13 -0.28
N GLY A 94 -11.72 9.49 0.00
CA GLY A 94 -12.21 10.86 -0.13
C GLY A 94 -12.02 11.73 1.10
N ALA A 95 -11.64 11.16 2.24
CA ALA A 95 -11.60 11.90 3.50
C ALA A 95 -10.53 11.35 4.43
N PHE A 96 -9.28 11.37 3.99
CA PHE A 96 -8.17 10.91 4.81
C PHE A 96 -7.19 12.04 5.10
N GLN A 97 -6.41 11.85 6.16
CA GLN A 97 -5.31 12.74 6.49
C GLN A 97 -4.08 11.89 6.79
N VAL A 98 -2.96 12.28 6.23
CA VAL A 98 -1.68 11.67 6.55
C VAL A 98 -0.90 12.59 7.48
N LYS A 99 -0.21 12.01 8.44
CA LYS A 99 0.54 12.77 9.44
C LYS A 99 1.77 13.44 8.85
N ARG A 100 2.32 12.86 7.81
CA ARG A 100 3.55 13.34 7.19
C ARG A 100 3.40 13.31 5.67
N PRO A 101 4.06 14.23 4.96
CA PRO A 101 4.05 14.20 3.51
C PRO A 101 4.58 12.88 2.97
N VAL A 102 4.05 12.45 1.83
CA VAL A 102 4.53 11.26 1.14
C VAL A 102 5.18 11.66 -0.16
N ASP A 103 6.12 10.84 -0.61
CA ASP A 103 6.85 11.10 -1.84
C ASP A 103 6.08 10.59 -3.05
N ALA A 104 5.33 9.50 -2.89
CA ALA A 104 4.53 8.94 -3.95
C ALA A 104 3.36 8.15 -3.37
N ALA A 105 2.28 8.05 -4.13
CA ALA A 105 1.13 7.24 -3.78
C ALA A 105 0.78 6.32 -4.94
N PHE A 106 0.27 5.14 -4.62
CA PHE A 106 -0.14 4.16 -5.61
C PHE A 106 -1.39 3.44 -5.15
N ASN A 107 -2.13 2.88 -6.10
CA ASN A 107 -3.34 2.11 -5.79
C ASN A 107 -3.21 0.71 -6.39
N THR A 108 -3.41 -0.29 -5.56
CA THR A 108 -3.23 -1.69 -5.92
C THR A 108 -4.08 -2.14 -7.11
N PHE A 109 -5.33 -1.71 -7.15
CA PHE A 109 -6.26 -2.12 -8.21
C PHE A 109 -5.89 -1.55 -9.58
N SER A 110 -5.14 -0.46 -9.58
CA SER A 110 -4.83 0.27 -10.80
C SER A 110 -3.36 0.65 -10.82
N THR A 111 -2.52 -0.19 -10.29
CA THR A 111 -1.10 0.10 -10.08
C THR A 111 -0.43 0.70 -11.30
N PHE A 112 -0.68 0.13 -12.46
CA PHE A 112 -0.04 0.59 -13.68
C PHE A 112 -0.64 1.87 -14.25
N ARG A 113 -1.80 2.29 -13.76
CA ARG A 113 -2.50 3.48 -14.22
C ARG A 113 -2.41 4.64 -13.26
N HIS A 114 -2.27 4.33 -11.97
CA HIS A 114 -2.47 5.30 -10.89
C HIS A 114 -1.29 5.38 -9.95
N LEU A 115 -0.09 5.33 -10.48
CA LEU A 115 1.05 5.74 -9.68
C LEU A 115 0.98 7.26 -9.58
N LEU A 116 0.66 7.73 -8.40
CA LEU A 116 0.49 9.15 -8.13
C LEU A 116 1.77 9.71 -7.54
N THR A 117 2.28 10.76 -8.15
CA THR A 117 3.37 11.53 -7.55
C THR A 117 2.78 12.54 -6.57
N GLU A 118 3.62 13.14 -5.77
CA GLU A 118 3.20 14.20 -4.87
C GLU A 118 2.43 15.31 -5.60
N GLU A 119 2.89 15.69 -6.77
CA GLU A 119 2.25 16.71 -7.57
C GLU A 119 0.87 16.29 -8.05
N ALA A 120 0.73 15.04 -8.46
CA ALA A 120 -0.54 14.53 -8.98
C ALA A 120 -1.55 14.24 -7.88
N SER A 121 -1.10 13.99 -6.66
CA SER A 121 -1.96 13.62 -5.54
C SER A 121 -2.57 14.82 -4.82
N VAL A 122 -2.17 15.99 -5.17
CA VAL A 122 -2.63 17.23 -4.54
C VAL A 122 -4.01 17.65 -5.04
#